data_e77964e76da6216b74706534b1d34d19
#
_entry.id   e77964e76da6216b74706534b1d34d19
#
_cell.length_a   1.000
_cell.length_b   1.000
_cell.length_c   1.000
_cell.angle_alpha   90.00
_cell.angle_beta   90.00
_cell.angle_gamma   90.00
#
_symmetry.space_group_name_H-M   'P 1'
#
loop_
_entity.id
_entity.type
_entity.pdbx_description
1 polymer ?
#
loop_
_entity_poly.entity_id
_entity_poly.type
_entity_poly.pdbx_seq_one_letter_code
_entity_poly.pdbx_strand_id
1 'polypeptide(L)'
;MQVPQNPTVYGPERSDGPWETCFAHNPSGGLLAAMNLWAEGTAVPPSELFQRLAIGAPKNLGSNAQLDSGGPIQFAGYRYNSYTPSDAQVAIVFQGPEGKLLAVVTSMVWRDGDWKYLFPTNGTPPMQVIADLMGYVQWSSF
;
A
#
# COMPACT_ATOMS: atom_id res chain seq x y z
N MET A 1 -8.69 -5.75 6.79
CA MET A 1 -7.22 -5.62 6.88
C MET A 1 -6.91 -4.52 7.89
N GLN A 2 -6.10 -4.81 8.88
CA GLN A 2 -5.74 -3.82 9.89
C GLN A 2 -4.40 -3.19 9.56
N VAL A 3 -4.34 -1.86 9.64
CA VAL A 3 -3.13 -1.09 9.43
C VAL A 3 -2.81 -0.36 10.74
N PRO A 4 -1.58 -0.45 11.23
CA PRO A 4 -1.22 0.29 12.44
C PRO A 4 -1.30 1.79 12.19
N GLN A 5 -1.66 2.51 13.24
CA GLN A 5 -1.80 3.95 13.20
C GLN A 5 -1.03 4.57 14.36
N ASN A 6 -0.29 5.60 14.06
CA ASN A 6 0.35 6.41 15.07
C ASN A 6 0.32 7.87 14.60
N PRO A 7 -0.79 8.59 14.87
CA PRO A 7 -1.00 9.93 14.33
C PRO A 7 0.07 10.94 14.71
N THR A 8 0.74 10.73 15.85
CA THR A 8 1.75 11.69 16.33
C THR A 8 3.14 11.44 15.77
N VAL A 9 3.43 10.21 15.29
CA VAL A 9 4.79 9.85 14.86
C VAL A 9 4.83 9.48 13.38
N TYR A 10 3.93 8.61 12.91
CA TYR A 10 3.97 8.07 11.55
C TYR A 10 2.75 8.43 10.72
N GLY A 11 1.66 8.82 11.35
CA GLY A 11 0.38 9.06 10.69
C GLY A 11 -0.51 7.82 10.70
N PRO A 12 -1.68 7.91 10.10
CA PRO A 12 -2.23 9.11 9.47
C PRO A 12 -2.66 10.15 10.48
N GLU A 13 -2.51 11.42 10.13
CA GLU A 13 -2.99 12.53 10.97
C GLU A 13 -4.46 12.86 10.72
N ARG A 14 -4.99 12.43 9.58
CA ARG A 14 -6.37 12.72 9.18
C ARG A 14 -7.09 11.43 8.80
N SER A 15 -8.33 11.33 9.25
CA SER A 15 -9.26 10.27 8.85
C SER A 15 -10.57 10.92 8.39
N ASP A 16 -11.04 10.53 7.20
CA ASP A 16 -12.28 11.03 6.63
C ASP A 16 -13.01 9.83 6.01
N GLY A 17 -13.86 9.18 6.81
CA GLY A 17 -14.48 7.94 6.42
C GLY A 17 -13.42 6.85 6.21
N PRO A 18 -13.38 6.20 5.05
CA PRO A 18 -12.33 5.24 4.74
C PRO A 18 -10.97 5.88 4.43
N TRP A 19 -10.90 7.21 4.29
CA TRP A 19 -9.71 7.91 3.83
C TRP A 19 -8.83 8.31 5.00
N GLU A 20 -7.61 7.82 4.99
CA GLU A 20 -6.59 8.19 5.95
C GLU A 20 -5.42 8.83 5.21
N THR A 21 -5.02 10.01 5.65
CA THR A 21 -4.01 10.83 4.96
C THR A 21 -3.06 11.48 5.96
N CYS A 22 -2.06 12.17 5.45
CA CYS A 22 -1.05 12.89 6.22
C CYS A 22 -0.14 11.94 7.01
N PHE A 23 0.55 11.07 6.27
CA PHE A 23 1.58 10.20 6.83
C PHE A 23 2.89 10.97 7.00
N ALA A 24 3.73 10.52 7.92
CA ALA A 24 4.99 11.19 8.22
C ALA A 24 5.97 11.13 7.03
N HIS A 25 6.78 12.18 6.90
CA HIS A 25 7.80 12.27 5.84
C HIS A 25 9.06 11.50 6.25
N ASN A 26 8.93 10.19 6.40
CA ASN A 26 10.02 9.28 6.76
C ASN A 26 9.70 7.88 6.19
N PRO A 27 10.64 6.91 6.29
CA PRO A 27 10.39 5.57 5.76
C PRO A 27 9.16 4.89 6.34
N SER A 28 8.94 5.00 7.63
CA SER A 28 7.76 4.39 8.28
C SER A 28 6.46 5.01 7.79
N GLY A 29 6.44 6.32 7.57
CA GLY A 29 5.28 7.01 7.00
C GLY A 29 4.97 6.52 5.59
N GLY A 30 5.99 6.36 4.76
CA GLY A 30 5.84 5.82 3.41
C GLY A 30 5.31 4.39 3.41
N LEU A 31 5.80 3.56 4.32
CA LEU A 31 5.32 2.19 4.49
C LEU A 31 3.84 2.15 4.90
N LEU A 32 3.47 2.93 5.92
CA LEU A 32 2.10 2.95 6.40
C LEU A 32 1.13 3.51 5.35
N ALA A 33 1.56 4.50 4.58
CA ALA A 33 0.76 5.02 3.47
C ALA A 33 0.52 3.95 2.40
N ALA A 34 1.55 3.19 2.06
CA ALA A 34 1.44 2.11 1.09
C ALA A 34 0.51 0.99 1.59
N MET A 35 0.67 0.58 2.85
CA MET A 35 -0.20 -0.43 3.45
C MET A 35 -1.65 0.04 3.50
N ASN A 36 -1.86 1.30 3.87
CA ASN A 36 -3.19 1.88 3.96
C ASN A 36 -3.86 1.95 2.58
N LEU A 37 -3.11 2.26 1.53
CA LEU A 37 -3.61 2.25 0.16
C LEU A 37 -4.24 0.90 -0.19
N TRP A 38 -3.52 -0.18 0.08
CA TRP A 38 -4.02 -1.52 -0.24
C TRP A 38 -5.17 -1.95 0.66
N ALA A 39 -5.14 -1.55 1.94
CA ALA A 39 -6.25 -1.82 2.85
C ALA A 39 -7.54 -1.13 2.39
N GLU A 40 -7.44 0.13 1.98
CA GLU A 40 -8.60 0.87 1.48
C GLU A 40 -9.08 0.32 0.15
N GLY A 41 -8.21 -0.25 -0.66
CA GLY A 41 -8.58 -0.90 -1.91
C GLY A 41 -9.53 -2.07 -1.75
N THR A 42 -9.68 -2.60 -0.54
CA THR A 42 -10.69 -3.62 -0.24
C THR A 42 -12.07 -3.03 0.02
N ALA A 43 -12.17 -1.73 0.27
CA ALA A 43 -13.41 -1.06 0.68
C ALA A 43 -13.98 -0.12 -0.39
N VAL A 44 -13.14 0.42 -1.27
CA VAL A 44 -13.56 1.40 -2.26
C VAL A 44 -13.12 0.97 -3.67
N PRO A 45 -13.85 1.42 -4.72
CA PRO A 45 -13.48 1.07 -6.09
C PRO A 45 -12.11 1.63 -6.49
N PRO A 46 -11.35 0.93 -7.35
CA PRO A 46 -10.02 1.39 -7.78
C PRO A 46 -10.03 2.77 -8.42
N SER A 47 -11.05 3.12 -9.18
CA SER A 47 -11.16 4.44 -9.81
C SER A 47 -11.15 5.55 -8.78
N GLU A 48 -11.90 5.38 -7.70
CA GLU A 48 -11.97 6.37 -6.63
C GLU A 48 -10.69 6.38 -5.79
N LEU A 49 -10.18 5.20 -5.46
CA LEU A 49 -8.95 5.04 -4.67
C LEU A 49 -7.77 5.75 -5.32
N PHE A 50 -7.52 5.47 -6.59
CA PHE A 50 -6.35 5.99 -7.28
C PHE A 50 -6.51 7.45 -7.70
N GLN A 51 -7.73 7.92 -7.94
CA GLN A 51 -7.96 9.35 -8.16
C GLN A 51 -7.56 10.17 -6.93
N ARG A 52 -7.74 9.63 -5.77
CA ARG A 52 -7.52 10.32 -4.50
C ARG A 52 -6.11 10.14 -3.96
N LEU A 53 -5.55 8.93 -4.08
CA LEU A 53 -4.30 8.56 -3.42
C LEU A 53 -3.13 8.30 -4.36
N ALA A 54 -3.33 8.37 -5.67
CA ALA A 54 -2.29 8.05 -6.65
C ALA A 54 -2.01 9.22 -7.59
N ILE A 55 -0.82 9.15 -8.21
CA ILE A 55 -0.39 10.07 -9.25
C ILE A 55 -0.26 9.28 -10.54
N GLY A 56 -0.78 9.82 -11.63
CA GLY A 56 -0.68 9.20 -12.96
C GLY A 56 -1.70 8.12 -13.25
N ALA A 57 -2.69 7.95 -12.39
CA ALA A 57 -3.74 6.98 -12.63
C ALA A 57 -4.68 7.44 -13.77
N PRO A 58 -5.08 6.52 -14.68
CA PRO A 58 -6.05 6.88 -15.71
C PRO A 58 -7.42 7.16 -15.09
N LYS A 59 -8.18 8.06 -15.74
CA LYS A 59 -9.49 8.47 -15.22
C LYS A 59 -10.57 7.41 -15.39
N ASN A 60 -10.34 6.45 -16.27
CA ASN A 60 -11.34 5.43 -16.64
C ASN A 60 -10.99 4.04 -16.17
N LEU A 61 -10.39 3.94 -14.98
CA LEU A 61 -10.16 2.63 -14.37
C LEU A 61 -11.52 1.95 -14.13
N GLY A 62 -11.63 0.74 -14.64
CA GLY A 62 -12.86 -0.03 -14.49
C GLY A 62 -13.16 -0.33 -13.03
N SER A 63 -14.44 -0.32 -12.68
CA SER A 63 -14.90 -0.65 -11.33
C SER A 63 -14.70 -2.12 -10.96
N ASN A 64 -14.29 -2.96 -11.90
CA ASN A 64 -14.20 -4.40 -11.72
C ASN A 64 -12.81 -4.89 -11.32
N ALA A 65 -11.83 -3.99 -11.22
CA ALA A 65 -10.46 -4.36 -10.86
C ALA A 65 -10.25 -4.33 -9.35
N GLN A 66 -11.19 -4.84 -8.59
CA GLN A 66 -10.99 -5.00 -7.15
C GLN A 66 -9.89 -6.02 -6.91
N LEU A 67 -9.14 -5.83 -5.81
CA LEU A 67 -8.24 -6.86 -5.31
C LEU A 67 -9.08 -8.03 -4.82
N ASP A 68 -9.62 -8.78 -5.76
CA ASP A 68 -10.37 -9.98 -5.43
C ASP A 68 -9.40 -11.13 -5.32
N SER A 69 -9.17 -11.53 -4.11
CA SER A 69 -8.31 -12.67 -3.79
C SER A 69 -9.10 -13.94 -3.53
N GLY A 70 -10.42 -13.88 -3.66
CA GLY A 70 -11.27 -15.02 -3.33
C GLY A 70 -11.30 -15.38 -1.86
N GLY A 71 -10.79 -14.52 -0.97
CA GLY A 71 -10.78 -14.76 0.47
C GLY A 71 -10.07 -13.66 1.23
N PRO A 72 -9.99 -13.75 2.58
CA PRO A 72 -9.34 -12.72 3.39
C PRO A 72 -7.84 -12.65 3.07
N ILE A 73 -7.35 -11.42 2.90
CA ILE A 73 -5.93 -11.12 2.71
C ILE A 73 -5.39 -10.46 3.96
N GLN A 74 -4.20 -10.86 4.37
CA GLN A 74 -3.51 -10.26 5.50
C GLN A 74 -2.13 -9.79 5.09
N PHE A 75 -1.65 -8.74 5.76
CA PHE A 75 -0.25 -8.35 5.64
C PHE A 75 0.63 -9.38 6.34
N ALA A 76 1.66 -9.86 5.64
CA ALA A 76 2.58 -10.85 6.19
C ALA A 76 3.95 -10.26 6.47
N GLY A 77 4.39 -9.27 5.70
CA GLY A 77 5.69 -8.66 5.88
C GLY A 77 5.94 -7.55 4.89
N TYR A 78 7.13 -6.96 4.97
CA TYR A 78 7.53 -5.89 4.06
C TYR A 78 9.05 -5.84 3.93
N ARG A 79 9.51 -5.12 2.89
CA ARG A 79 10.92 -4.81 2.69
C ARG A 79 11.02 -3.48 1.95
N TYR A 80 11.91 -2.61 2.42
CA TYR A 80 12.26 -1.41 1.66
C TYR A 80 13.23 -1.80 0.55
N ASN A 81 12.82 -1.60 -0.70
CA ASN A 81 13.71 -1.75 -1.84
C ASN A 81 14.59 -0.51 -2.01
N SER A 82 13.99 0.67 -1.80
CA SER A 82 14.71 1.93 -1.82
C SER A 82 13.94 2.99 -1.04
N TYR A 83 14.65 3.99 -0.57
CA TYR A 83 14.06 5.15 0.08
C TYR A 83 14.91 6.38 -0.16
N THR A 84 14.25 7.46 -0.58
CA THR A 84 14.77 8.83 -0.55
C THR A 84 13.68 9.72 0.05
N PRO A 85 13.98 10.98 0.44
CA PRO A 85 12.92 11.85 0.96
C PRO A 85 11.79 12.14 -0.03
N SER A 86 11.99 11.92 -1.32
CA SER A 86 10.96 12.15 -2.34
C SER A 86 10.33 10.87 -2.86
N ASP A 87 10.96 9.70 -2.67
CA ASP A 87 10.51 8.44 -3.25
C ASP A 87 10.75 7.29 -2.28
N ALA A 88 9.81 6.39 -2.19
CA ALA A 88 9.96 5.16 -1.44
C ALA A 88 9.42 4.00 -2.25
N GLN A 89 10.20 2.92 -2.37
CA GLN A 89 9.75 1.71 -3.01
C GLN A 89 9.71 0.59 -1.98
N VAL A 90 8.52 0.10 -1.69
CA VAL A 90 8.28 -0.87 -0.63
C VAL A 90 7.68 -2.14 -1.23
N ALA A 91 8.29 -3.27 -0.96
CA ALA A 91 7.69 -4.56 -1.28
C ALA A 91 6.83 -4.97 -0.09
N ILE A 92 5.52 -5.08 -0.31
CA ILE A 92 4.57 -5.50 0.71
C ILE A 92 4.16 -6.93 0.41
N VAL A 93 4.24 -7.78 1.43
CA VAL A 93 3.88 -9.19 1.28
C VAL A 93 2.50 -9.41 1.85
N PHE A 94 1.63 -9.95 1.01
CA PHE A 94 0.29 -10.36 1.40
C PHE A 94 0.23 -11.86 1.55
N GLN A 95 -0.51 -12.31 2.54
CA GLN A 95 -0.83 -13.72 2.72
C GLN A 95 -2.28 -13.96 2.38
N GLY A 96 -2.52 -14.78 1.36
CA GLY A 96 -3.85 -15.15 0.93
C GLY A 96 -4.31 -16.49 1.49
N PRO A 97 -5.42 -17.03 0.98
CA PRO A 97 -5.90 -18.35 1.34
C PRO A 97 -4.82 -19.41 1.11
N GLU A 98 -4.81 -20.45 1.91
CA GLU A 98 -3.84 -21.56 1.84
C GLU A 98 -2.40 -21.14 2.13
N GLY A 99 -2.19 -19.97 2.73
CA GLY A 99 -0.88 -19.51 3.12
C GLY A 99 0.01 -19.01 1.99
N LYS A 100 -0.53 -18.77 0.81
CA LYS A 100 0.24 -18.23 -0.32
C LYS A 100 0.72 -16.82 -0.02
N LEU A 101 2.00 -16.57 -0.32
CA LEU A 101 2.62 -15.27 -0.11
C LEU A 101 2.85 -14.58 -1.45
N LEU A 102 2.40 -13.33 -1.56
CA LEU A 102 2.55 -12.50 -2.74
C LEU A 102 3.23 -11.20 -2.36
N ALA A 103 4.39 -10.94 -2.94
CA ALA A 103 5.11 -9.69 -2.75
C ALA A 103 4.70 -8.71 -3.86
N VAL A 104 4.24 -7.52 -3.46
CA VAL A 104 3.82 -6.46 -4.38
C VAL A 104 4.72 -5.26 -4.17
N VAL A 105 5.41 -4.83 -5.22
CA VAL A 105 6.26 -3.64 -5.16
C VAL A 105 5.39 -2.40 -5.31
N THR A 106 5.38 -1.57 -4.27
CA THR A 106 4.56 -0.37 -4.22
C THR A 106 5.47 0.85 -4.22
N SER A 107 5.37 1.66 -5.27
CA SER A 107 6.16 2.88 -5.41
C SER A 107 5.36 4.06 -4.87
N MET A 108 5.93 4.75 -3.88
CA MET A 108 5.33 5.92 -3.27
C MET A 108 6.18 7.14 -3.56
N VAL A 109 5.55 8.29 -3.78
CA VAL A 109 6.22 9.56 -3.98
C VAL A 109 5.67 10.59 -3.00
N TRP A 110 6.56 11.46 -2.51
CA TRP A 110 6.15 12.57 -1.65
C TRP A 110 5.69 13.74 -2.50
N ARG A 111 4.41 14.08 -2.42
CA ARG A 111 3.79 15.16 -3.18
C ARG A 111 2.75 15.87 -2.33
N ASP A 112 2.76 17.20 -2.38
CA ASP A 112 1.74 18.02 -1.72
C ASP A 112 1.59 17.72 -0.22
N GLY A 113 2.71 17.42 0.44
CA GLY A 113 2.73 17.21 1.88
C GLY A 113 2.30 15.81 2.33
N ASP A 114 2.26 14.83 1.43
CA ASP A 114 1.89 13.47 1.77
C ASP A 114 2.51 12.45 0.82
N TRP A 115 2.48 11.18 1.21
CA TRP A 115 2.87 10.07 0.35
C TRP A 115 1.72 9.69 -0.57
N LYS A 116 2.01 9.65 -1.88
CA LYS A 116 1.06 9.24 -2.91
C LYS A 116 1.58 8.01 -3.64
N TYR A 117 0.67 7.16 -4.08
CA TYR A 117 1.03 6.01 -4.89
C TYR A 117 1.39 6.46 -6.31
N LEU A 118 2.56 6.06 -6.80
CA LEU A 118 2.93 6.28 -8.20
C LEU A 118 2.34 5.15 -9.04
N PHE A 119 1.27 5.47 -9.78
CA PHE A 119 0.57 4.47 -10.58
C PHE A 119 1.48 3.92 -11.66
N PRO A 120 1.61 2.58 -11.81
CA PRO A 120 2.49 1.99 -12.80
C PRO A 120 2.07 2.33 -14.22
N THR A 121 3.03 2.60 -15.10
CA THR A 121 2.73 2.96 -16.49
C THR A 121 2.05 1.84 -17.26
N ASN A 122 2.29 0.59 -16.89
CA ASN A 122 1.65 -0.58 -17.50
C ASN A 122 0.34 -1.01 -16.79
N GLY A 123 -0.07 -0.26 -15.76
CA GLY A 123 -1.31 -0.52 -15.04
C GLY A 123 -1.22 -1.57 -13.94
N THR A 124 -0.10 -2.27 -13.80
CA THR A 124 0.06 -3.36 -12.83
C THR A 124 1.39 -3.19 -12.10
N PRO A 125 1.38 -3.17 -10.75
CA PRO A 125 2.65 -3.14 -10.01
C PRO A 125 3.40 -4.46 -10.16
N PRO A 126 4.73 -4.44 -10.06
CA PRO A 126 5.50 -5.68 -10.04
C PRO A 126 5.05 -6.59 -8.89
N MET A 127 4.79 -7.85 -9.20
CA MET A 127 4.32 -8.83 -8.22
C MET A 127 5.08 -10.12 -8.38
N GLN A 128 5.31 -10.81 -7.25
CA GLN A 128 6.02 -12.08 -7.25
C GLN A 128 5.48 -12.98 -6.15
N VAL A 129 5.15 -14.22 -6.51
CA VAL A 129 4.84 -15.26 -5.52
C VAL A 129 6.15 -15.69 -4.87
N ILE A 130 6.20 -15.67 -3.56
CA ILE A 130 7.38 -16.05 -2.79
C ILE A 130 7.10 -17.27 -1.92
N ALA A 131 8.15 -18.06 -1.63
CA ALA A 131 8.00 -19.27 -0.86
C ALA A 131 7.95 -18.99 0.65
N ASP A 132 8.69 -18.01 1.12
CA ASP A 132 8.80 -17.65 2.54
C ASP A 132 9.13 -16.17 2.69
N LEU A 133 9.28 -15.72 3.93
CA LEU A 133 9.57 -14.32 4.26
C LEU A 133 11.07 -14.04 4.42
N MET A 134 11.94 -14.90 3.92
CA MET A 134 13.37 -14.65 3.99
C MET A 134 13.73 -13.35 3.26
N GLY A 135 14.43 -12.45 3.93
CA GLY A 135 14.77 -11.14 3.38
C GLY A 135 13.72 -10.05 3.61
N TYR A 136 12.60 -10.40 4.23
CA TYR A 136 11.53 -9.46 4.58
C TYR A 136 11.42 -9.30 6.08
N VAL A 137 10.93 -8.15 6.51
CA VAL A 137 10.57 -7.94 7.91
C VAL A 137 9.19 -8.56 8.12
N GLN A 138 9.09 -9.50 9.04
CA GLN A 138 7.81 -10.14 9.33
C GLN A 138 6.88 -9.16 10.03
N TRP A 139 5.65 -9.10 9.54
CA TRP A 139 4.63 -8.27 10.15
C TRP A 139 4.08 -8.95 11.39
N SER A 140 4.07 -8.22 12.49
CA SER A 140 3.38 -8.67 13.71
C SER A 140 2.29 -7.66 14.04
N SER A 141 1.10 -8.17 14.31
CA SER A 141 0.00 -7.31 14.76
C SER A 141 0.30 -6.76 16.16
N PHE A 142 -0.02 -5.52 16.34
CA PHE A 142 0.14 -4.87 17.64
C PHE A 142 -0.97 -5.26 18.60
#